data_7d7c608330fe3bf51a73124c7b58c8f7
#
_entry.id   7d7c608330fe3bf51a73124c7b58c8f7
#
_cell.length_a   1.000
_cell.length_b   1.000
_cell.length_c   1.000
_cell.angle_alpha   90.00
_cell.angle_beta   90.00
_cell.angle_gamma   90.00
#
_symmetry.space_group_name_H-M   'P 1'
#
loop_
_entity.id
_entity.type
_entity.pdbx_description
1 polymer ?
#
loop_
_entity_poly.entity_id
_entity_poly.type
_entity_poly.pdbx_seq_one_letter_code
_entity_poly.pdbx_strand_id
1 'polypeptide(L)'
;MTKLKSAKRRTYMAIVAGLTALIAPQVAAAGPSAGHTYRVRATVPVACWVRPSGTLMAENGRIGSVIEACNSPGGFTVSAQYRPLSGTERARIIYGDRSLNLARGGMLELRRSSMATIRTVNYRFDEVELEQPLILALTIQPI
;
A
#
# COMPACT_ATOMS: atom_id res chain seq x y z
N MET A 1 -59.94 -64.87 30.85
CA MET A 1 -59.20 -64.27 29.75
C MET A 1 -58.46 -63.08 30.29
N THR A 2 -57.17 -62.98 30.18
CA THR A 2 -56.25 -61.93 30.55
C THR A 2 -55.18 -62.27 31.58
N LYS A 3 -54.17 -63.06 31.20
CA LYS A 3 -52.93 -63.16 31.98
C LYS A 3 -51.76 -63.57 31.03
N LEU A 4 -51.40 -62.74 30.08
CA LEU A 4 -50.24 -63.03 29.19
C LEU A 4 -49.52 -61.76 28.72
N LYS A 5 -49.41 -60.70 29.53
CA LYS A 5 -48.68 -59.50 29.12
C LYS A 5 -47.57 -59.00 30.07
N SER A 6 -47.34 -59.76 31.19
CA SER A 6 -46.37 -59.24 32.20
C SER A 6 -44.92 -59.81 32.08
N ALA A 7 -44.75 -60.91 31.40
CA ALA A 7 -43.44 -61.59 31.38
C ALA A 7 -42.43 -61.03 30.32
N LYS A 8 -42.92 -60.37 29.28
CA LYS A 8 -42.05 -59.88 28.17
C LYS A 8 -41.37 -58.53 28.47
N ARG A 9 -41.88 -57.75 29.42
CA ARG A 9 -41.31 -56.45 29.78
C ARG A 9 -40.06 -56.49 30.67
N ARG A 10 -39.97 -57.60 31.52
CA ARG A 10 -38.84 -57.69 32.47
C ARG A 10 -37.56 -58.17 31.85
N THR A 11 -37.61 -58.90 30.72
CA THR A 11 -36.42 -59.42 30.00
C THR A 11 -35.74 -58.35 29.16
N TYR A 12 -36.49 -57.38 28.65
CA TYR A 12 -35.87 -56.28 27.89
C TYR A 12 -35.17 -55.25 28.75
N MET A 13 -35.60 -55.04 30.02
CA MET A 13 -34.94 -54.11 30.93
C MET A 13 -33.56 -54.60 31.43
N ALA A 14 -33.35 -55.90 31.48
CA ALA A 14 -32.09 -56.47 31.95
C ALA A 14 -30.98 -56.43 30.87
N ILE A 15 -31.34 -56.38 29.57
CA ILE A 15 -30.37 -56.32 28.48
C ILE A 15 -29.89 -54.90 28.22
N VAL A 16 -30.71 -53.88 28.47
CA VAL A 16 -30.34 -52.47 28.26
C VAL A 16 -29.38 -51.96 29.34
N ALA A 17 -29.44 -52.50 30.58
CA ALA A 17 -28.55 -52.09 31.68
C ALA A 17 -27.11 -52.62 31.54
N GLY A 18 -26.90 -53.70 30.73
CA GLY A 18 -25.59 -54.30 30.58
C GLY A 18 -24.70 -53.64 29.47
N LEU A 19 -25.30 -52.84 28.58
CA LEU A 19 -24.56 -52.27 27.43
C LEU A 19 -24.04 -50.86 27.66
N THR A 20 -24.42 -50.22 28.75
CA THR A 20 -23.97 -48.83 29.06
C THR A 20 -22.66 -48.72 29.82
N ALA A 21 -22.04 -49.82 30.21
CA ALA A 21 -20.83 -49.84 31.03
C ALA A 21 -19.49 -49.82 30.22
N LEU A 22 -19.55 -49.85 28.88
CA LEU A 22 -18.37 -49.96 28.04
C LEU A 22 -17.95 -48.71 27.23
N ILE A 23 -18.66 -47.58 27.43
CA ILE A 23 -18.25 -46.31 26.86
C ILE A 23 -17.53 -45.51 27.98
N ALA A 24 -16.33 -45.95 28.33
CA ALA A 24 -15.41 -45.07 29.05
C ALA A 24 -15.00 -43.92 28.12
N PRO A 25 -15.19 -42.65 28.49
CA PRO A 25 -14.66 -41.55 27.71
C PRO A 25 -13.14 -41.72 27.72
N GLN A 26 -12.57 -42.04 26.58
CA GLN A 26 -11.13 -41.91 26.39
C GLN A 26 -10.88 -40.41 26.47
N VAL A 27 -10.45 -39.93 27.62
CA VAL A 27 -9.83 -38.64 27.75
C VAL A 27 -8.53 -38.72 26.90
N ALA A 28 -8.60 -38.26 25.69
CA ALA A 28 -7.41 -38.05 24.87
C ALA A 28 -6.53 -37.08 25.66
N ALA A 29 -5.48 -37.62 26.30
CA ALA A 29 -4.43 -36.79 26.88
C ALA A 29 -3.94 -35.90 25.73
N ALA A 30 -4.30 -34.64 25.75
CA ALA A 30 -3.69 -33.64 24.87
C ALA A 30 -2.21 -33.65 25.20
N GLY A 31 -1.42 -34.29 24.34
CA GLY A 31 0.02 -34.27 24.45
C GLY A 31 0.50 -32.81 24.50
N PRO A 32 1.63 -32.56 25.13
CA PRO A 32 2.18 -31.21 25.19
C PRO A 32 2.24 -30.66 23.76
N SER A 33 1.44 -29.62 23.50
CA SER A 33 1.48 -28.93 22.23
C SER A 33 2.90 -28.37 22.09
N ALA A 34 3.68 -28.94 21.19
CA ALA A 34 5.00 -28.41 20.85
C ALA A 34 4.79 -27.07 20.12
N GLY A 35 4.59 -26.03 20.90
CA GLY A 35 4.53 -24.66 20.38
C GLY A 35 5.91 -24.25 19.91
N HIS A 36 6.14 -24.23 18.62
CA HIS A 36 7.35 -23.66 18.04
C HIS A 36 7.12 -22.17 17.77
N THR A 37 7.90 -21.33 18.42
CA THR A 37 7.90 -19.90 18.15
C THR A 37 8.87 -19.62 17.01
N TYR A 38 8.35 -19.19 15.88
CA TYR A 38 9.16 -18.73 14.74
C TYR A 38 9.31 -17.22 14.81
N ARG A 39 10.55 -16.76 14.79
CA ARG A 39 10.85 -15.33 14.70
C ARG A 39 11.22 -15.01 13.25
N VAL A 40 10.30 -14.36 12.52
CA VAL A 40 10.52 -13.90 11.15
C VAL A 40 11.04 -12.47 11.21
N ARG A 41 12.17 -12.19 10.57
CA ARG A 41 12.71 -10.84 10.37
C ARG A 41 12.73 -10.57 8.87
N ALA A 42 12.09 -9.49 8.44
CA ALA A 42 12.15 -9.01 7.07
C ALA A 42 12.69 -7.58 7.06
N THR A 43 13.56 -7.26 6.11
CA THR A 43 14.05 -5.91 5.87
C THR A 43 13.56 -5.48 4.50
N VAL A 44 12.79 -4.39 4.44
CA VAL A 44 12.31 -3.80 3.20
C VAL A 44 13.23 -2.63 2.87
N PRO A 45 13.99 -2.67 1.76
CA PRO A 45 14.82 -1.53 1.36
C PRO A 45 13.95 -0.34 0.99
N VAL A 46 14.47 0.87 1.25
CA VAL A 46 13.81 2.09 0.78
C VAL A 46 13.89 2.12 -0.74
N ALA A 47 12.74 2.28 -1.39
CA ALA A 47 12.59 2.37 -2.83
C ALA A 47 11.67 3.56 -3.16
N CYS A 48 12.19 4.49 -3.96
CA CYS A 48 11.45 5.65 -4.41
C CYS A 48 11.62 5.81 -5.92
N TRP A 49 10.52 6.10 -6.61
CA TRP A 49 10.55 6.39 -8.04
C TRP A 49 9.47 7.39 -8.41
N VAL A 50 9.70 8.10 -9.49
CA VAL A 50 8.78 9.05 -10.09
C VAL A 50 8.65 8.74 -11.58
N ARG A 51 7.42 8.68 -12.08
CA ARG A 51 7.15 8.35 -13.49
C ARG A 51 6.10 9.30 -14.05
N PRO A 52 6.51 10.22 -14.95
CA PRO A 52 5.57 11.03 -15.71
C PRO A 52 4.84 10.18 -16.77
N SER A 53 3.61 10.57 -17.12
CA SER A 53 2.83 9.96 -18.20
C SER A 53 3.37 10.21 -19.59
N GLY A 54 4.32 11.15 -19.73
CA GLY A 54 4.98 11.52 -20.96
C GLY A 54 6.09 12.53 -20.67
N THR A 55 6.72 13.09 -21.71
CA THR A 55 7.74 14.13 -21.56
C THR A 55 7.11 15.38 -20.93
N LEU A 56 7.69 15.87 -19.82
CA LEU A 56 7.33 17.13 -19.21
C LEU A 56 7.95 18.28 -20.02
N MET A 57 7.28 18.73 -21.04
CA MET A 57 7.65 19.90 -21.82
C MET A 57 6.83 21.10 -21.37
N ALA A 58 7.51 22.21 -21.07
CA ALA A 58 6.85 23.44 -20.64
C ALA A 58 6.22 24.14 -21.84
N GLU A 59 4.92 23.99 -21.97
CA GLU A 59 4.06 24.63 -22.99
C GLU A 59 2.80 25.14 -22.32
N ASN A 60 2.31 26.33 -22.72
CA ASN A 60 1.07 26.90 -22.16
C ASN A 60 -0.11 25.93 -22.32
N GLY A 61 -0.81 25.66 -21.21
CA GLY A 61 -1.99 24.81 -21.17
C GLY A 61 -1.69 23.31 -21.24
N ARG A 62 -0.41 22.90 -21.33
CA ARG A 62 -0.04 21.48 -21.34
C ARG A 62 -0.38 20.83 -20.00
N ILE A 63 -1.14 19.76 -20.08
CA ILE A 63 -1.62 18.99 -18.92
C ILE A 63 -1.03 17.58 -18.97
N GLY A 64 -0.72 17.01 -17.83
CA GLY A 64 -0.30 15.62 -17.70
C GLY A 64 -0.38 15.15 -16.28
N SER A 65 0.12 13.93 -16.03
CA SER A 65 0.16 13.34 -14.71
C SER A 65 1.52 12.69 -14.44
N VAL A 66 1.82 12.56 -13.16
CA VAL A 66 3.03 11.93 -12.64
C VAL A 66 2.62 10.94 -11.56
N ILE A 67 3.15 9.73 -11.61
CA ILE A 67 3.03 8.78 -10.51
C ILE A 67 4.26 8.93 -9.63
N GLU A 68 4.04 9.22 -8.37
CA GLU A 68 5.06 9.26 -7.31
C GLU A 68 4.89 8.06 -6.41
N ALA A 69 5.95 7.34 -6.12
CA ALA A 69 5.95 6.20 -5.22
C ALA A 69 7.22 6.20 -4.37
N CYS A 70 7.04 6.11 -3.06
CA CYS A 70 8.15 5.99 -2.12
C CYS A 70 7.69 5.30 -0.85
N ASN A 71 8.48 4.32 -0.36
CA ASN A 71 8.21 3.59 0.87
C ASN A 71 9.03 4.10 2.07
N SER A 72 9.69 5.26 1.94
CA SER A 72 10.44 5.86 3.06
C SER A 72 9.50 6.28 4.19
N PRO A 73 9.69 5.81 5.42
CA PRO A 73 8.87 6.22 6.56
C PRO A 73 9.02 7.71 6.90
N GLY A 74 10.17 8.32 6.60
CA GLY A 74 10.41 9.76 6.76
C GLY A 74 9.82 10.63 5.65
N GLY A 75 9.25 10.00 4.61
CA GLY A 75 8.73 10.69 3.45
C GLY A 75 9.77 10.90 2.35
N PHE A 76 9.50 11.87 1.48
CA PHE A 76 10.33 12.13 0.31
C PHE A 76 10.11 13.54 -0.25
N THR A 77 11.05 13.98 -1.09
CA THR A 77 10.97 15.22 -1.87
C THR A 77 10.97 14.89 -3.35
N VAL A 78 10.08 15.53 -4.12
CA VAL A 78 10.06 15.50 -5.59
C VAL A 78 10.58 16.83 -6.10
N SER A 79 11.58 16.79 -6.97
CA SER A 79 12.21 17.97 -7.57
C SER A 79 12.23 17.85 -9.08
N ALA A 80 12.14 18.98 -9.77
CA ALA A 80 12.35 19.10 -11.19
C ALA A 80 13.74 19.69 -11.46
N GLN A 81 14.42 19.10 -12.43
CA GLN A 81 15.68 19.62 -12.99
C GLN A 81 15.46 19.98 -14.46
N TYR A 82 15.98 21.10 -14.88
CA TYR A 82 15.84 21.62 -16.24
C TYR A 82 17.03 22.55 -16.57
N ARG A 83 17.18 22.98 -17.83
CA ARG A 83 18.18 23.98 -18.16
C ARG A 83 17.94 25.30 -17.39
N PRO A 84 18.95 26.04 -17.00
CA PRO A 84 18.79 27.37 -16.46
C PRO A 84 17.94 28.26 -17.37
N LEU A 85 17.12 29.14 -16.80
CA LEU A 85 16.31 30.11 -17.51
C LEU A 85 17.11 31.41 -17.74
N SER A 86 16.96 32.02 -18.90
CA SER A 86 17.50 33.36 -19.18
C SER A 86 16.76 34.43 -18.34
N GLY A 87 17.27 35.68 -18.38
CA GLY A 87 16.66 36.77 -17.62
C GLY A 87 15.24 37.12 -18.06
N THR A 88 14.89 36.83 -19.31
CA THR A 88 13.59 37.12 -19.93
C THR A 88 12.63 35.93 -19.91
N GLU A 89 13.14 34.71 -19.71
CA GLU A 89 12.32 33.51 -19.68
C GLU A 89 11.60 33.34 -18.35
N ARG A 90 10.37 32.89 -18.44
CA ARG A 90 9.55 32.50 -17.28
C ARG A 90 8.60 31.39 -17.63
N ALA A 91 8.30 30.55 -16.65
CA ALA A 91 7.27 29.55 -16.75
C ALA A 91 6.73 29.24 -15.35
N ARG A 92 5.47 28.87 -15.27
CA ARG A 92 4.81 28.42 -14.06
C ARG A 92 4.31 26.99 -14.24
N ILE A 93 4.50 26.16 -13.25
CA ILE A 93 3.92 24.83 -13.16
C ILE A 93 2.95 24.78 -12.00
N ILE A 94 1.74 24.29 -12.25
CA ILE A 94 0.79 23.87 -11.22
C ILE A 94 1.00 22.37 -11.07
N TYR A 95 1.47 21.95 -9.89
CA TYR A 95 1.78 20.56 -9.57
C TYR A 95 0.94 20.11 -8.37
N GLY A 96 -0.11 19.32 -8.64
CA GLY A 96 -1.15 19.03 -7.67
C GLY A 96 -1.91 20.28 -7.27
N ASP A 97 -1.80 20.66 -6.03
CA ASP A 97 -2.40 21.85 -5.41
C ASP A 97 -1.46 23.07 -5.32
N ARG A 98 -0.20 22.90 -5.75
CA ARG A 98 0.83 23.95 -5.65
C ARG A 98 1.05 24.66 -6.98
N SER A 99 1.03 25.98 -6.97
CA SER A 99 1.44 26.81 -8.09
C SER A 99 2.87 27.33 -7.85
N LEU A 100 3.78 27.01 -8.74
CA LEU A 100 5.21 27.23 -8.58
C LEU A 100 5.80 27.90 -9.82
N ASN A 101 6.54 29.00 -9.63
CA ASN A 101 7.33 29.57 -10.71
C ASN A 101 8.65 28.79 -10.86
N LEU A 102 9.06 28.53 -12.08
CA LEU A 102 10.33 27.86 -12.34
C LEU A 102 11.50 28.77 -11.93
N ALA A 103 12.39 28.21 -11.12
CA ALA A 103 13.57 28.93 -10.65
C ALA A 103 14.60 29.09 -11.78
N ARG A 104 15.26 30.23 -11.85
CA ARG A 104 16.29 30.50 -12.87
C ARG A 104 17.47 29.52 -12.81
N GLY A 105 17.78 28.98 -11.66
CA GLY A 105 18.90 28.07 -11.43
C GLY A 105 18.73 26.65 -11.98
N GLY A 106 17.61 26.35 -12.64
CA GLY A 106 17.40 25.04 -13.28
C GLY A 106 16.99 23.90 -12.34
N MET A 107 16.63 24.21 -11.09
CA MET A 107 16.13 23.24 -10.10
C MET A 107 14.98 23.85 -9.29
N LEU A 108 13.94 23.02 -9.04
CA LEU A 108 12.79 23.44 -8.28
C LEU A 108 12.23 22.26 -7.46
N GLU A 109 12.02 22.44 -6.16
CA GLU A 109 11.25 21.52 -5.34
C GLU A 109 9.76 21.64 -5.69
N LEU A 110 9.18 20.57 -6.25
CA LEU A 110 7.77 20.55 -6.64
C LEU A 110 6.89 20.20 -5.44
N ARG A 111 7.27 19.17 -4.67
CA ARG A 111 6.49 18.65 -3.57
C ARG A 111 7.34 17.93 -2.54
N ARG A 112 6.89 18.01 -1.27
CA ARG A 112 7.44 17.24 -0.16
C ARG A 112 6.31 16.43 0.49
N SER A 113 6.58 15.17 0.80
CA SER A 113 5.72 14.28 1.58
C SER A 113 6.40 13.93 2.88
N SER A 114 5.65 13.88 3.98
CA SER A 114 6.16 13.46 5.30
C SER A 114 5.93 11.99 5.60
N MET A 115 5.44 11.22 4.64
CA MET A 115 5.13 9.79 4.81
C MET A 115 5.32 9.02 3.51
N ALA A 116 5.46 7.71 3.65
CA ALA A 116 5.42 6.77 2.53
C ALA A 116 4.07 6.85 1.81
N THR A 117 4.09 6.92 0.48
CA THR A 117 2.86 6.95 -0.31
C THR A 117 3.10 6.57 -1.76
N ILE A 118 2.04 6.15 -2.44
CA ILE A 118 1.94 6.03 -3.89
C ILE A 118 0.74 6.87 -4.32
N ARG A 119 0.96 7.81 -5.25
CA ARG A 119 -0.12 8.68 -5.74
C ARG A 119 0.13 9.15 -7.16
N THR A 120 -0.97 9.50 -7.82
CA THR A 120 -0.93 10.24 -9.09
C THR A 120 -1.13 11.72 -8.81
N VAL A 121 -0.26 12.54 -9.35
CA VAL A 121 -0.29 14.00 -9.25
C VAL A 121 -0.47 14.56 -10.66
N ASN A 122 -1.50 15.39 -10.84
CA ASN A 122 -1.68 16.10 -12.11
C ASN A 122 -0.82 17.35 -12.13
N TYR A 123 -0.37 17.72 -13.32
CA TYR A 123 0.33 18.97 -13.53
C TYR A 123 -0.22 19.74 -14.72
N ARG A 124 -0.02 21.04 -14.72
CA ARG A 124 -0.32 21.95 -15.82
C ARG A 124 0.75 23.05 -15.89
N PHE A 125 1.12 23.44 -17.09
CA PHE A 125 1.97 24.62 -17.31
C PHE A 125 1.11 25.83 -17.66
N ASP A 126 1.42 26.97 -17.04
CA ASP A 126 0.82 28.27 -17.28
C ASP A 126 1.92 29.34 -17.44
N GLU A 127 1.59 30.45 -18.07
CA GLU A 127 2.49 31.61 -18.19
C GLU A 127 3.88 31.23 -18.70
N VAL A 128 3.93 30.42 -19.75
CA VAL A 128 5.16 29.95 -20.34
C VAL A 128 5.61 30.96 -21.40
N GLU A 129 6.70 31.67 -21.12
CA GLU A 129 7.42 32.54 -22.02
C GLU A 129 8.88 32.09 -22.09
N LEU A 130 9.23 31.36 -23.12
CA LEU A 130 10.53 30.72 -23.28
C LEU A 130 11.09 31.01 -24.65
N GLU A 131 12.39 31.27 -24.73
CA GLU A 131 13.13 31.46 -25.96
C GLU A 131 13.49 30.10 -26.60
N GLN A 132 13.62 29.06 -25.79
CA GLN A 132 13.96 27.71 -26.23
C GLN A 132 13.06 26.68 -25.51
N PRO A 133 12.80 25.53 -26.15
CA PRO A 133 12.06 24.45 -25.52
C PRO A 133 12.65 24.06 -24.15
N LEU A 134 11.79 23.83 -23.17
CA LEU A 134 12.18 23.46 -21.82
C LEU A 134 11.56 22.11 -21.45
N ILE A 135 12.43 21.13 -21.18
CA ILE A 135 12.05 19.81 -20.71
C ILE A 135 12.46 19.69 -19.23
N LEU A 136 11.57 19.20 -18.42
CA LEU A 136 11.82 18.96 -17.01
C LEU A 136 12.07 17.47 -16.75
N ALA A 137 13.20 17.15 -16.13
CA ALA A 137 13.48 15.84 -15.57
C ALA A 137 13.06 15.80 -14.11
N LEU A 138 12.31 14.79 -13.70
CA LEU A 138 11.87 14.62 -12.32
C LEU A 138 12.80 13.71 -11.56
N THR A 139 13.08 14.06 -10.32
CA THR A 139 13.80 13.24 -9.35
C THR A 139 13.00 13.13 -8.07
N ILE A 140 13.16 12.01 -7.36
CA ILE A 140 12.56 11.77 -6.06
C ILE A 140 13.65 11.30 -5.10
N GLN A 141 13.68 11.91 -3.92
CA GLN A 141 14.68 11.60 -2.89
C GLN A 141 13.97 11.28 -1.58
N PRO A 142 14.27 10.14 -0.93
CA PRO A 142 13.78 9.83 0.41
C PRO A 142 14.36 10.81 1.43
N ILE A 143 13.60 11.04 2.50
CA ILE A 143 14.00 11.83 3.67
C ILE A 143 14.25 10.87 4.83
#